data_0a91b96f4bf579e78072d262ad111d92
#
_entry.id   0a91b96f4bf579e78072d262ad111d92
#
_cell.length_a   1.000
_cell.length_b   1.000
_cell.length_c   1.000
_cell.angle_alpha   90.00
_cell.angle_beta   90.00
_cell.angle_gamma   90.00
#
_symmetry.space_group_name_H-M   'P 1'
#
loop_
_entity.id
_entity.type
_entity.pdbx_description
1 polymer ?
#
loop_
_entity_poly.entity_id
_entity_poly.type
_entity_poly.pdbx_seq_one_letter_code
_entity_poly.pdbx_strand_id
1 'polypeptide(L)'
;GRANTDPQVAQRLVDFTDEYGLETLALMWASAPAQSLPGALWRMYSLRDAVHRDATAVSRAFAKGLEDDYRSHVLAGVPDPPSAWEVVATADSILAGVYEGEVDIALERFAAFARVVALGLRAEYAAGDIARAAGVHVPLAPSHEVRREGVNRMLSIPERVRRLGQIAEDLEAVALLWRQHGGLEGF
;
A
#
# COMPACT_ATOMS: atom_id res chain seq x y z
N GLY A 1 -15.99 -22.97 17.78
CA GLY A 1 -16.64 -22.89 16.48
C GLY A 1 -15.75 -22.08 15.56
N ARG A 2 -15.20 -22.70 14.50
CA ARG A 2 -14.45 -21.96 13.47
C ARG A 2 -15.39 -20.93 12.88
N ALA A 3 -15.05 -19.65 13.00
CA ALA A 3 -15.68 -18.60 12.21
C ALA A 3 -15.45 -18.97 10.74
N ASN A 4 -16.53 -19.36 10.07
CA ASN A 4 -16.53 -19.72 8.67
C ASN A 4 -16.40 -18.41 7.88
N THR A 5 -15.19 -17.94 7.67
CA THR A 5 -14.94 -16.86 6.71
C THR A 5 -15.18 -17.50 5.36
N ASP A 6 -16.42 -17.38 4.89
CA ASP A 6 -16.84 -17.92 3.62
C ASP A 6 -15.98 -17.27 2.51
N PRO A 7 -15.16 -18.06 1.79
CA PRO A 7 -14.32 -17.51 0.71
C PRO A 7 -15.16 -16.76 -0.34
N GLN A 8 -16.46 -17.06 -0.44
CA GLN A 8 -17.38 -16.38 -1.32
C GLN A 8 -17.70 -14.94 -0.85
N VAL A 9 -17.73 -14.69 0.47
CA VAL A 9 -17.95 -13.32 0.98
C VAL A 9 -16.76 -12.43 0.64
N ALA A 10 -15.58 -12.98 0.74
CA ALA A 10 -14.34 -12.32 0.41
C ALA A 10 -14.24 -11.98 -1.08
N GLN A 11 -14.50 -12.96 -1.92
CA GLN A 11 -14.50 -12.75 -3.38
C GLN A 11 -15.56 -11.71 -3.76
N ARG A 12 -16.76 -11.78 -3.17
CA ARG A 12 -17.81 -10.78 -3.41
C ARG A 12 -17.41 -9.37 -3.00
N LEU A 13 -16.58 -9.21 -1.96
CA LEU A 13 -16.11 -7.90 -1.55
C LEU A 13 -15.06 -7.34 -2.51
N VAL A 14 -14.18 -8.20 -3.06
CA VAL A 14 -13.25 -7.83 -4.13
C VAL A 14 -14.03 -7.46 -5.39
N ASP A 15 -14.95 -8.33 -5.82
CA ASP A 15 -15.79 -8.10 -6.99
C ASP A 15 -16.63 -6.81 -6.84
N PHE A 16 -17.18 -6.57 -5.65
CA PHE A 16 -17.91 -5.35 -5.32
C PHE A 16 -17.00 -4.11 -5.41
N THR A 17 -15.75 -4.22 -4.96
CA THR A 17 -14.79 -3.10 -5.05
C THR A 17 -14.39 -2.82 -6.47
N ASP A 18 -14.22 -3.87 -7.28
CA ASP A 18 -13.88 -3.74 -8.70
C ASP A 18 -15.07 -3.21 -9.53
N GLU A 19 -16.32 -3.56 -9.14
CA GLU A 19 -17.53 -3.11 -9.82
C GLU A 19 -17.98 -1.69 -9.42
N TYR A 20 -17.95 -1.38 -8.11
CA TYR A 20 -18.51 -0.13 -7.55
C TYR A 20 -17.43 0.87 -7.13
N GLY A 21 -16.15 0.49 -7.19
CA GLY A 21 -15.00 1.32 -6.88
C GLY A 21 -14.78 1.57 -5.39
N LEU A 22 -13.58 2.06 -5.10
CA LEU A 22 -13.15 2.43 -3.75
C LEU A 22 -14.01 3.53 -3.10
N GLU A 23 -14.69 4.34 -3.91
CA GLU A 23 -15.53 5.44 -3.40
C GLU A 23 -16.66 4.92 -2.51
N THR A 24 -17.24 3.77 -2.85
CA THR A 24 -18.32 3.16 -2.07
C THR A 24 -17.80 2.60 -0.74
N LEU A 25 -16.63 1.97 -0.74
CA LEU A 25 -15.96 1.54 0.51
C LEU A 25 -15.47 2.73 1.33
N ALA A 26 -15.06 3.82 0.67
CA ALA A 26 -14.67 5.04 1.34
C ALA A 26 -15.78 5.60 2.24
N LEU A 27 -17.02 5.58 1.77
CA LEU A 27 -18.16 6.04 2.56
C LEU A 27 -18.38 5.19 3.81
N MET A 28 -18.03 3.91 3.77
CA MET A 28 -18.22 2.98 4.89
C MET A 28 -17.02 2.96 5.85
N TRP A 29 -15.79 3.03 5.35
CA TRP A 29 -14.58 2.74 6.13
C TRP A 29 -13.58 3.89 6.25
N ALA A 30 -13.70 4.95 5.44
CA ALA A 30 -12.78 6.07 5.49
C ALA A 30 -12.76 6.80 6.84
N SER A 31 -13.85 6.72 7.60
CA SER A 31 -13.99 7.27 8.94
C SER A 31 -13.64 6.27 10.05
N ALA A 32 -13.34 5.02 9.72
CA ALA A 32 -12.99 4.01 10.70
C ALA A 32 -11.64 4.34 11.39
N PRO A 33 -11.50 4.05 12.69
CA PRO A 33 -10.23 4.26 13.39
C PRO A 33 -9.07 3.58 12.68
N ALA A 34 -7.90 4.22 12.68
CA ALA A 34 -6.71 3.71 11.99
C ALA A 34 -6.32 2.30 12.45
N GLN A 35 -6.43 2.07 13.76
CA GLN A 35 -6.09 0.80 14.41
C GLN A 35 -7.30 -0.12 14.60
N SER A 36 -8.20 -0.14 13.63
CA SER A 36 -9.31 -1.09 13.54
C SER A 36 -9.21 -1.90 12.26
N LEU A 37 -9.84 -3.08 12.23
CA LEU A 37 -9.84 -3.92 11.03
C LEU A 37 -10.45 -3.18 9.80
N PRO A 38 -11.61 -2.50 9.90
CA PRO A 38 -12.14 -1.71 8.78
C PRO A 38 -11.19 -0.60 8.33
N GLY A 39 -10.52 0.09 9.26
CA GLY A 39 -9.53 1.12 8.95
C GLY A 39 -8.28 0.56 8.26
N ALA A 40 -7.82 -0.62 8.68
CA ALA A 40 -6.70 -1.31 8.04
C ALA A 40 -7.07 -1.78 6.63
N LEU A 41 -8.21 -2.41 6.45
CA LEU A 41 -8.71 -2.83 5.14
C LEU A 41 -8.84 -1.64 4.18
N TRP A 42 -9.39 -0.51 4.65
CA TRP A 42 -9.43 0.72 3.85
C TRP A 42 -8.04 1.15 3.36
N ARG A 43 -7.02 1.07 4.22
CA ARG A 43 -5.64 1.40 3.85
C ARG A 43 -5.06 0.44 2.84
N MET A 44 -5.31 -0.86 2.99
CA MET A 44 -4.88 -1.89 2.04
C MET A 44 -5.49 -1.65 0.66
N TYR A 45 -6.79 -1.41 0.57
CA TYR A 45 -7.47 -1.08 -0.70
C TYR A 45 -6.93 0.21 -1.31
N SER A 46 -6.75 1.25 -0.50
CA SER A 46 -6.21 2.54 -0.98
C SER A 46 -4.79 2.39 -1.53
N LEU A 47 -3.96 1.55 -0.88
CA LEU A 47 -2.61 1.27 -1.34
C LEU A 47 -2.60 0.45 -2.63
N ARG A 48 -3.43 -0.61 -2.70
CA ARG A 48 -3.62 -1.39 -3.92
C ARG A 48 -4.02 -0.50 -5.11
N ASP A 49 -5.02 0.36 -4.92
CA ASP A 49 -5.48 1.28 -5.97
C ASP A 49 -4.37 2.27 -6.40
N ALA A 50 -3.56 2.75 -5.47
CA ALA A 50 -2.42 3.59 -5.80
C ALA A 50 -1.36 2.82 -6.62
N VAL A 51 -1.12 1.54 -6.32
CA VAL A 51 -0.23 0.67 -7.09
C VAL A 51 -0.77 0.48 -8.51
N HIS A 52 -2.05 0.19 -8.67
CA HIS A 52 -2.69 0.00 -9.97
C HIS A 52 -2.64 1.27 -10.83
N ARG A 53 -2.78 2.45 -10.23
CA ARG A 53 -2.76 3.73 -10.96
C ARG A 53 -1.39 4.09 -11.52
N ASP A 54 -0.30 3.73 -10.84
CA ASP A 54 1.06 4.08 -11.29
C ASP A 54 2.07 2.98 -10.92
N ALA A 55 1.84 1.78 -11.45
CA ALA A 55 2.66 0.61 -11.19
C ALA A 55 4.14 0.81 -11.57
N THR A 56 4.40 1.60 -12.61
CA THR A 56 5.77 1.90 -13.05
C THR A 56 6.53 2.74 -12.03
N ALA A 57 5.90 3.80 -11.48
CA ALA A 57 6.53 4.60 -10.44
C ALA A 57 6.71 3.80 -9.15
N VAL A 58 5.73 2.95 -8.80
CA VAL A 58 5.82 2.09 -7.61
C VAL A 58 6.93 1.05 -7.76
N SER A 59 7.05 0.36 -8.89
CA SER A 59 8.10 -0.63 -9.10
C SER A 59 9.50 0.00 -9.04
N ARG A 60 9.68 1.18 -9.63
CA ARG A 60 10.93 1.94 -9.56
C ARG A 60 11.28 2.34 -8.12
N ALA A 61 10.31 2.89 -7.38
CA ALA A 61 10.51 3.24 -5.98
C ALA A 61 10.79 2.00 -5.13
N PHE A 62 10.07 0.90 -5.38
CA PHE A 62 10.31 -0.37 -4.69
C PHE A 62 11.74 -0.87 -4.94
N ALA A 63 12.19 -0.94 -6.20
CA ALA A 63 13.55 -1.35 -6.55
C ALA A 63 14.61 -0.48 -5.85
N LYS A 64 14.38 0.83 -5.77
CA LYS A 64 15.30 1.76 -5.11
C LYS A 64 15.33 1.58 -3.58
N GLY A 65 14.20 1.21 -2.99
CA GLY A 65 14.09 0.97 -1.55
C GLY A 65 14.69 -0.35 -1.08
N LEU A 66 14.93 -1.32 -2.00
CA LEU A 66 15.50 -2.63 -1.68
C LEU A 66 16.89 -2.55 -1.05
N GLU A 67 17.68 -1.57 -1.45
CA GLU A 67 19.05 -1.38 -0.97
C GLU A 67 19.08 -1.06 0.54
N ASP A 68 18.02 -0.46 1.08
CA ASP A 68 17.95 0.03 2.45
C ASP A 68 17.24 -0.93 3.42
N ASP A 69 16.31 -1.78 2.97
CA ASP A 69 15.56 -2.69 3.85
C ASP A 69 15.24 -4.05 3.18
N TYR A 70 16.25 -4.90 3.16
CA TYR A 70 16.12 -6.25 2.60
C TYR A 70 15.11 -7.14 3.34
N ARG A 71 14.93 -6.97 4.66
CA ARG A 71 13.97 -7.78 5.44
C ARG A 71 12.53 -7.48 5.04
N SER A 72 12.19 -6.22 4.91
CA SER A 72 10.85 -5.82 4.44
C SER A 72 10.60 -6.24 2.99
N HIS A 73 11.63 -6.24 2.13
CA HIS A 73 11.55 -6.78 0.78
C HIS A 73 11.13 -8.26 0.77
N VAL A 74 11.83 -9.11 1.52
CA VAL A 74 11.52 -10.54 1.61
C VAL A 74 10.10 -10.77 2.13
N LEU A 75 9.69 -10.01 3.16
CA LEU A 75 8.36 -10.12 3.75
C LEU A 75 7.26 -9.68 2.78
N ALA A 76 7.48 -8.63 2.01
CA ALA A 76 6.53 -8.17 0.99
C ALA A 76 6.33 -9.22 -0.13
N GLY A 77 7.38 -9.97 -0.45
CA GLY A 77 7.33 -11.05 -1.44
C GLY A 77 7.25 -10.58 -2.89
N VAL A 78 7.84 -9.41 -3.19
CA VAL A 78 7.96 -8.91 -4.57
C VAL A 78 9.24 -9.50 -5.19
N PRO A 79 9.20 -10.00 -6.44
CA PRO A 79 10.40 -10.44 -7.15
C PRO A 79 11.44 -9.32 -7.31
N ASP A 80 12.70 -9.70 -7.45
CA ASP A 80 13.83 -8.80 -7.67
C ASP A 80 14.54 -9.13 -8.99
N PRO A 81 14.66 -8.17 -9.93
CA PRO A 81 14.12 -6.80 -9.91
C PRO A 81 12.61 -6.75 -10.14
N PRO A 82 11.87 -5.88 -9.44
CA PRO A 82 10.42 -5.81 -9.56
C PRO A 82 10.01 -5.11 -10.88
N SER A 83 9.14 -5.74 -11.65
CA SER A 83 8.46 -5.11 -12.78
C SER A 83 7.15 -4.43 -12.33
N ALA A 84 6.61 -3.56 -13.19
CA ALA A 84 5.31 -2.94 -12.93
C ALA A 84 4.19 -3.98 -12.74
N TRP A 85 4.22 -5.07 -13.50
CA TRP A 85 3.25 -6.15 -13.36
C TRP A 85 3.39 -6.91 -12.02
N GLU A 86 4.61 -7.17 -11.61
CA GLU A 86 4.88 -7.91 -10.36
C GLU A 86 4.46 -7.15 -9.11
N VAL A 87 4.63 -5.81 -9.07
CA VAL A 87 4.14 -5.02 -7.93
C VAL A 87 2.62 -5.00 -7.87
N VAL A 88 1.92 -4.98 -9.01
CA VAL A 88 0.46 -5.12 -9.08
C VAL A 88 0.03 -6.49 -8.60
N ALA A 89 0.59 -7.55 -9.18
CA ALA A 89 0.26 -8.93 -8.81
C ALA A 89 0.52 -9.22 -7.33
N THR A 90 1.59 -8.66 -6.78
CA THR A 90 1.90 -8.78 -5.36
C THR A 90 0.87 -8.07 -4.49
N ALA A 91 0.49 -6.82 -4.83
CA ALA A 91 -0.53 -6.09 -4.08
C ALA A 91 -1.88 -6.83 -4.09
N ASP A 92 -2.27 -7.37 -5.23
CA ASP A 92 -3.50 -8.17 -5.37
C ASP A 92 -3.42 -9.48 -4.55
N SER A 93 -2.29 -10.19 -4.61
CA SER A 93 -2.06 -11.42 -3.83
C SER A 93 -2.09 -11.16 -2.33
N ILE A 94 -1.48 -10.07 -1.86
CA ILE A 94 -1.50 -9.73 -0.43
C ILE A 94 -2.94 -9.45 0.02
N LEU A 95 -3.70 -8.69 -0.75
CA LEU A 95 -5.10 -8.40 -0.40
C LEU A 95 -5.95 -9.68 -0.40
N ALA A 96 -5.74 -10.60 -1.36
CA ALA A 96 -6.43 -11.89 -1.40
C ALA A 96 -6.19 -12.71 -0.12
N GLY A 97 -4.98 -12.69 0.45
CA GLY A 97 -4.64 -13.39 1.69
C GLY A 97 -5.52 -13.02 2.90
N VAL A 98 -6.03 -11.79 2.94
CA VAL A 98 -7.02 -11.39 3.97
C VAL A 98 -8.24 -12.29 3.96
N TYR A 99 -8.67 -12.67 2.79
CA TYR A 99 -9.88 -13.45 2.56
C TYR A 99 -9.66 -14.96 2.69
N GLU A 100 -8.41 -15.38 2.61
CA GLU A 100 -8.00 -16.75 2.90
C GLU A 100 -7.82 -17.02 4.40
N GLY A 101 -8.02 -15.99 5.23
CA GLY A 101 -7.89 -16.07 6.68
C GLY A 101 -6.50 -15.71 7.21
N GLU A 102 -5.59 -15.30 6.36
CA GLU A 102 -4.22 -14.88 6.71
C GLU A 102 -4.14 -13.37 6.96
N VAL A 103 -5.08 -12.83 7.74
CA VAL A 103 -5.26 -11.38 7.93
C VAL A 103 -4.00 -10.71 8.48
N ASP A 104 -3.40 -11.25 9.53
CA ASP A 104 -2.21 -10.68 10.15
C ASP A 104 -0.98 -10.74 9.22
N ILE A 105 -0.84 -11.84 8.47
CA ILE A 105 0.23 -11.99 7.46
C ILE A 105 0.04 -10.99 6.33
N ALA A 106 -1.18 -10.83 5.83
CA ALA A 106 -1.49 -9.87 4.77
C ALA A 106 -1.21 -8.43 5.22
N LEU A 107 -1.61 -8.07 6.44
CA LEU A 107 -1.34 -6.76 7.02
C LEU A 107 0.17 -6.47 7.13
N GLU A 108 0.96 -7.43 7.61
CA GLU A 108 2.42 -7.28 7.70
C GLU A 108 3.09 -7.19 6.33
N ARG A 109 2.64 -7.98 5.35
CA ARG A 109 3.16 -7.92 3.98
C ARG A 109 2.90 -6.57 3.34
N PHE A 110 1.70 -6.00 3.49
CA PHE A 110 1.42 -4.66 2.98
C PHE A 110 2.19 -3.57 3.73
N ALA A 111 2.37 -3.71 5.03
CA ALA A 111 3.20 -2.79 5.82
C ALA A 111 4.65 -2.78 5.30
N ALA A 112 5.22 -3.98 5.10
CA ALA A 112 6.56 -4.13 4.52
C ALA A 112 6.66 -3.53 3.11
N PHE A 113 5.67 -3.80 2.25
CA PHE A 113 5.59 -3.23 0.90
C PHE A 113 5.58 -1.70 0.95
N ALA A 114 4.71 -1.10 1.78
CA ALA A 114 4.62 0.35 1.92
C ALA A 114 5.93 0.97 2.42
N ARG A 115 6.64 0.30 3.32
CA ARG A 115 7.96 0.73 3.84
C ARG A 115 9.02 0.78 2.75
N VAL A 116 9.15 -0.27 1.97
CA VAL A 116 10.14 -0.33 0.88
C VAL A 116 9.87 0.78 -0.15
N VAL A 117 8.60 0.97 -0.54
CA VAL A 117 8.22 2.07 -1.45
C VAL A 117 8.55 3.44 -0.84
N ALA A 118 8.28 3.65 0.45
CA ALA A 118 8.59 4.90 1.13
C ALA A 118 10.09 5.21 1.16
N LEU A 119 10.93 4.19 1.42
CA LEU A 119 12.38 4.30 1.39
C LEU A 119 12.89 4.69 0.00
N GLY A 120 12.38 4.03 -1.04
CA GLY A 120 12.74 4.35 -2.42
C GLY A 120 12.34 5.76 -2.84
N LEU A 121 11.13 6.19 -2.51
CA LEU A 121 10.70 7.57 -2.77
C LEU A 121 11.57 8.60 -2.05
N ARG A 122 11.98 8.30 -0.81
CA ARG A 122 12.89 9.16 -0.04
C ARG A 122 14.27 9.24 -0.70
N ALA A 123 14.81 8.10 -1.16
CA ALA A 123 16.09 8.04 -1.85
C ALA A 123 16.06 8.80 -3.18
N GLU A 124 14.99 8.64 -3.97
CA GLU A 124 14.79 9.40 -5.22
C GLU A 124 14.72 10.90 -4.96
N TYR A 125 14.00 11.32 -3.92
CA TYR A 125 13.89 12.73 -3.55
C TYR A 125 15.25 13.32 -3.14
N ALA A 126 15.99 12.62 -2.28
CA ALA A 126 17.32 13.05 -1.85
C ALA A 126 18.31 13.15 -3.03
N ALA A 127 18.31 12.17 -3.95
CA ALA A 127 19.12 12.22 -5.15
C ALA A 127 18.75 13.41 -6.06
N GLY A 128 17.48 13.71 -6.21
CA GLY A 128 16.99 14.87 -6.96
C GLY A 128 17.40 16.21 -6.32
N ASP A 129 17.40 16.30 -5.00
CA ASP A 129 17.85 17.50 -4.29
C ASP A 129 19.37 17.71 -4.44
N ILE A 130 20.17 16.65 -4.33
CA ILE A 130 21.62 16.68 -4.55
C ILE A 130 21.93 17.13 -5.98
N ALA A 131 21.24 16.55 -6.98
CA ALA A 131 21.44 16.90 -8.38
C ALA A 131 21.08 18.38 -8.66
N ARG A 132 19.98 18.88 -8.08
CA ARG A 132 19.60 20.30 -8.17
C ARG A 132 20.63 21.23 -7.52
N ALA A 133 21.14 20.86 -6.34
CA ALA A 133 22.18 21.64 -5.67
C ALA A 133 23.49 21.65 -6.46
N ALA A 134 23.81 20.59 -7.22
CA ALA A 134 24.94 20.50 -8.11
C ALA A 134 24.73 21.23 -9.46
N GLY A 135 23.60 21.87 -9.69
CA GLY A 135 23.29 22.57 -10.95
C GLY A 135 22.96 21.62 -12.12
N VAL A 136 22.77 20.35 -11.85
CA VAL A 136 22.34 19.37 -12.86
C VAL A 136 20.85 19.53 -13.09
N HIS A 137 20.43 19.86 -14.32
CA HIS A 137 19.05 19.89 -14.68
C HIS A 137 18.52 18.45 -14.72
N VAL A 138 17.85 18.03 -13.63
CA VAL A 138 17.09 16.77 -13.63
C VAL A 138 15.73 17.08 -14.26
N PRO A 139 15.41 16.52 -15.44
CA PRO A 139 14.06 16.61 -15.97
C PRO A 139 13.14 15.96 -14.91
N LEU A 140 12.26 16.73 -14.30
CA LEU A 140 11.12 16.16 -13.63
C LEU A 140 10.44 15.25 -14.65
N ALA A 141 10.32 13.95 -14.33
CA ALA A 141 9.52 13.07 -15.16
C ALA A 141 8.20 13.80 -15.42
N PRO A 142 7.72 13.87 -16.67
CA PRO A 142 6.54 14.61 -16.98
C PRO A 142 5.42 14.09 -16.08
N SER A 143 5.08 14.89 -15.09
CA SER A 143 3.81 14.75 -14.42
C SER A 143 2.80 14.96 -15.54
N HIS A 144 2.19 13.89 -16.03
CA HIS A 144 1.06 13.99 -16.90
C HIS A 144 0.02 14.82 -16.17
N GLU A 145 0.00 16.11 -16.45
CA GLU A 145 -1.09 17.00 -16.12
C GLU A 145 -2.35 16.49 -16.83
N VAL A 146 -2.98 15.51 -16.23
CA VAL A 146 -4.39 15.30 -16.45
C VAL A 146 -5.10 16.25 -15.50
N ARG A 147 -5.28 17.48 -16.00
CA ARG A 147 -6.18 18.47 -15.43
C ARG A 147 -7.58 17.85 -15.38
N ARG A 148 -7.93 17.21 -14.28
CA ARG A 148 -9.33 17.01 -13.87
C ARG A 148 -9.56 17.90 -12.66
N GLU A 149 -10.34 18.94 -12.87
CA GLU A 149 -10.93 19.79 -11.86
C GLU A 149 -11.69 18.91 -10.87
N GLY A 150 -11.23 18.88 -9.63
CA GLY A 150 -11.84 18.14 -8.53
C GLY A 150 -10.79 17.63 -7.56
N VAL A 151 -10.39 18.52 -6.61
CA VAL A 151 -9.79 18.21 -5.32
C VAL A 151 -8.94 16.91 -5.27
N ASN A 152 -7.79 16.92 -5.90
CA ASN A 152 -6.70 16.05 -5.50
C ASN A 152 -5.43 16.90 -5.46
N ARG A 153 -5.19 17.53 -4.29
CA ARG A 153 -3.92 18.17 -4.00
C ARG A 153 -2.87 17.06 -4.07
N MET A 154 -2.10 17.05 -5.17
CA MET A 154 -1.02 16.11 -5.37
C MET A 154 -0.05 16.27 -4.20
N LEU A 155 -0.02 15.27 -3.31
CA LEU A 155 0.87 15.29 -2.15
C LEU A 155 2.32 15.41 -2.61
N SER A 156 3.09 16.25 -1.96
CA SER A 156 4.54 16.31 -2.16
C SER A 156 5.19 14.96 -1.85
N ILE A 157 6.38 14.69 -2.40
CA ILE A 157 7.09 13.43 -2.12
C ILE A 157 7.31 13.23 -0.61
N PRO A 158 7.75 14.23 0.18
CA PRO A 158 7.86 14.07 1.63
C PRO A 158 6.54 13.71 2.34
N GLU A 159 5.42 14.27 1.89
CA GLU A 159 4.10 13.92 2.42
C GLU A 159 3.68 12.49 2.06
N ARG A 160 4.00 12.04 0.84
CA ARG A 160 3.77 10.65 0.40
C ARG A 160 4.58 9.66 1.22
N VAL A 161 5.87 9.95 1.45
CA VAL A 161 6.76 9.14 2.29
C VAL A 161 6.23 9.02 3.70
N ARG A 162 5.86 10.15 4.31
CA ARG A 162 5.28 10.17 5.67
C ARG A 162 3.99 9.36 5.74
N ARG A 163 3.10 9.51 4.74
CA ARG A 163 1.82 8.80 4.69
C ARG A 163 2.00 7.29 4.53
N LEU A 164 2.93 6.85 3.69
CA LEU A 164 3.26 5.42 3.55
C LEU A 164 3.86 4.85 4.84
N GLY A 165 4.73 5.58 5.51
CA GLY A 165 5.26 5.20 6.82
C GLY A 165 4.15 5.02 7.86
N GLN A 166 3.22 5.97 7.94
CA GLN A 166 2.07 5.89 8.85
C GLN A 166 1.15 4.70 8.51
N ILE A 167 0.89 4.45 7.22
CA ILE A 167 0.12 3.28 6.80
C ILE A 167 0.81 2.00 7.25
N ALA A 168 2.12 1.89 7.10
CA ALA A 168 2.85 0.71 7.53
C ALA A 168 2.74 0.48 9.04
N GLU A 169 2.92 1.53 9.84
CA GLU A 169 2.78 1.47 11.30
C GLU A 169 1.35 1.06 11.74
N ASP A 170 0.33 1.66 11.12
CA ASP A 170 -1.07 1.33 11.41
C ASP A 170 -1.40 -0.14 11.08
N LEU A 171 -0.92 -0.65 9.93
CA LEU A 171 -1.15 -2.04 9.53
C LEU A 171 -0.44 -3.03 10.46
N GLU A 172 0.78 -2.75 10.89
CA GLU A 172 1.51 -3.58 11.85
C GLU A 172 0.83 -3.59 13.22
N ALA A 173 0.33 -2.43 13.68
CA ALA A 173 -0.40 -2.34 14.94
C ALA A 173 -1.67 -3.21 14.90
N VAL A 174 -2.42 -3.19 13.79
CA VAL A 174 -3.61 -4.04 13.64
C VAL A 174 -3.24 -5.52 13.54
N ALA A 175 -2.15 -5.87 12.85
CA ALA A 175 -1.66 -7.25 12.80
C ALA A 175 -1.33 -7.80 14.18
N LEU A 176 -0.68 -6.98 15.01
CA LEU A 176 -0.37 -7.34 16.39
C LEU A 176 -1.63 -7.52 17.24
N LEU A 177 -2.58 -6.60 17.16
CA LEU A 177 -3.87 -6.69 17.84
C LEU A 177 -4.64 -7.95 17.41
N TRP A 178 -4.66 -8.24 16.12
CA TRP A 178 -5.30 -9.44 15.57
C TRP A 178 -4.78 -10.72 16.21
N ARG A 179 -3.45 -10.85 16.33
CA ARG A 179 -2.81 -12.01 16.97
C ARG A 179 -3.11 -12.11 18.46
N GLN A 180 -3.11 -10.97 19.16
CA GLN A 180 -3.35 -10.94 20.61
C GLN A 180 -4.79 -11.34 21.00
N HIS A 181 -5.76 -11.03 20.13
CA HIS A 181 -7.17 -11.29 20.40
C HIS A 181 -7.72 -12.55 19.73
N GLY A 182 -6.87 -13.35 19.09
CA GLY A 182 -7.29 -14.59 18.43
C GLY A 182 -8.16 -14.41 17.20
N GLY A 183 -8.07 -13.28 16.52
CA GLY A 183 -8.82 -12.97 15.31
C GLY A 183 -10.10 -12.17 15.56
N LEU A 184 -11.19 -12.50 14.85
CA LEU A 184 -12.45 -11.72 14.83
C LEU A 184 -13.17 -11.58 16.19
N GLU A 185 -12.83 -12.39 17.19
CA GLU A 185 -13.52 -12.38 18.50
C GLU A 185 -13.14 -11.18 19.40
N GLY A 186 -12.16 -10.37 18.98
CA GLY A 186 -11.62 -9.23 19.74
C GLY A 186 -11.82 -7.84 19.12
N PHE A 187 -12.57 -7.75 18.01
CA PHE A 187 -12.82 -6.47 17.32
C PHE A 187 -14.30 -6.09 17.31
#